data_cbf787a4aa5a88b05933e4c9caec0540
#
_entry.id   cbf787a4aa5a88b05933e4c9caec0540
#
_cell.length_a   1.000
_cell.length_b   1.000
_cell.length_c   1.000
_cell.angle_alpha   90.00
_cell.angle_beta   90.00
_cell.angle_gamma   90.00
#
_symmetry.space_group_name_H-M   'P 1'
#
loop_
_entity.id
_entity.type
_entity.pdbx_description
1 polymer ?
#
loop_
_entity_poly.entity_id
_entity_poly.type
_entity_poly.pdbx_seq_one_letter_code
_entity_poly.pdbx_strand_id
1 'polypeptide(L)'
;MLEVKNLQVRAEDKLILKGIDLTVNAGEVHAIMGPNGSGKSTLARALSGHPEYQVTGGEVLFEGRDLLEMDPDERAREGVFMAFQYPVEIAGVNNAYFLKAALNAKRKHLGQPELDAMEFMELITEKSKLLDINQAMLQRSVNEGFSGGEKKRNEIFQMALLEPKLAILDETDSGLDIDALKIVSNGVNAMRSPERAAIVVTHYQRLLDYIVPDFVHVLSAGRIVKSGGKELALELEKKGYGWIETGAEPVGA
;
A
#
# COMPACT_ATOMS: atom_id res chain seq x y z
N MET A 1 -0.14 -14.10 7.31
CA MET A 1 -1.12 -13.10 6.82
C MET A 1 -1.29 -13.15 5.31
N LEU A 2 -0.26 -12.85 4.51
CA LEU A 2 -0.29 -12.94 3.04
C LEU A 2 0.75 -13.96 2.56
N GLU A 3 0.34 -14.91 1.71
CA GLU A 3 1.21 -15.85 1.03
C GLU A 3 0.98 -15.75 -0.47
N VAL A 4 2.03 -15.46 -1.21
CA VAL A 4 2.04 -15.37 -2.68
C VAL A 4 2.97 -16.44 -3.20
N LYS A 5 2.49 -17.33 -4.06
CA LYS A 5 3.25 -18.45 -4.64
C LYS A 5 3.17 -18.41 -6.16
N ASN A 6 4.33 -18.27 -6.79
CA ASN A 6 4.50 -18.28 -8.25
C ASN A 6 3.50 -17.37 -9.00
N LEU A 7 3.19 -16.18 -8.44
CA LEU A 7 2.20 -15.28 -9.01
C LEU A 7 2.64 -14.75 -10.36
N GLN A 8 1.81 -14.97 -11.36
CA GLN A 8 2.00 -14.50 -12.74
C GLN A 8 0.87 -13.54 -13.11
N VAL A 9 1.23 -12.38 -13.64
CA VAL A 9 0.26 -11.31 -13.95
C VAL A 9 0.55 -10.71 -15.32
N ARG A 10 -0.51 -10.55 -16.12
CA ARG A 10 -0.50 -9.80 -17.39
C ARG A 10 -1.18 -8.44 -17.20
N ALA A 11 -0.64 -7.46 -17.91
CA ALA A 11 -1.34 -6.22 -18.19
C ALA A 11 -1.44 -6.12 -19.71
N GLU A 12 -2.64 -5.97 -20.23
CA GLU A 12 -2.93 -6.14 -21.65
C GLU A 12 -2.38 -7.50 -22.16
N ASP A 13 -1.60 -7.51 -23.22
CA ASP A 13 -0.99 -8.73 -23.79
C ASP A 13 0.39 -9.07 -23.24
N LYS A 14 0.91 -8.28 -22.29
CA LYS A 14 2.27 -8.43 -21.78
C LYS A 14 2.31 -9.10 -20.42
N LEU A 15 3.06 -10.21 -20.30
CA LEU A 15 3.36 -10.83 -19.02
C LEU A 15 4.35 -9.94 -18.23
N ILE A 16 3.89 -9.35 -17.14
CA ILE A 16 4.66 -8.43 -16.31
C ILE A 16 5.29 -9.17 -15.13
N LEU A 17 4.48 -9.85 -14.31
CA LEU A 17 5.00 -10.69 -13.23
C LEU A 17 5.15 -12.12 -13.72
N LYS A 18 6.31 -12.71 -13.44
CA LYS A 18 6.76 -13.97 -14.02
C LYS A 18 7.04 -15.06 -12.97
N GLY A 19 6.25 -15.08 -11.92
CA GLY A 19 6.40 -15.98 -10.79
C GLY A 19 7.00 -15.26 -9.59
N ILE A 20 6.14 -14.58 -8.83
CA ILE A 20 6.50 -13.92 -7.57
C ILE A 20 6.19 -14.85 -6.43
N ASP A 21 7.18 -15.06 -5.57
CA ASP A 21 7.04 -15.70 -4.27
C ASP A 21 7.29 -14.65 -3.18
N LEU A 22 6.30 -14.45 -2.29
CA LEU A 22 6.37 -13.47 -1.22
C LEU A 22 5.50 -13.93 -0.05
N THR A 23 6.08 -13.95 1.14
CA THR A 23 5.34 -14.19 2.39
C THR A 23 5.45 -12.96 3.26
N VAL A 24 4.32 -12.46 3.76
CA VAL A 24 4.23 -11.32 4.69
C VAL A 24 3.45 -11.78 5.91
N ASN A 25 4.10 -11.78 7.08
CA ASN A 25 3.44 -12.13 8.33
C ASN A 25 2.78 -10.90 8.99
N ALA A 26 1.88 -11.14 9.93
CA ALA A 26 1.34 -10.08 10.77
C ALA A 26 2.48 -9.40 11.56
N GLY A 27 2.39 -8.08 11.70
CA GLY A 27 3.41 -7.25 12.37
C GLY A 27 4.56 -6.79 11.47
N GLU A 28 4.72 -7.37 10.27
CA GLU A 28 5.87 -7.09 9.41
C GLU A 28 5.60 -5.95 8.41
N VAL A 29 6.66 -5.21 8.11
CA VAL A 29 6.72 -4.21 7.03
C VAL A 29 7.71 -4.68 5.98
N HIS A 30 7.22 -4.91 4.77
CA HIS A 30 8.01 -5.35 3.63
C HIS A 30 8.16 -4.21 2.62
N ALA A 31 9.37 -3.90 2.22
CA ALA A 31 9.63 -2.96 1.13
C ALA A 31 9.85 -3.70 -0.20
N ILE A 32 9.16 -3.28 -1.24
CA ILE A 32 9.38 -3.75 -2.61
C ILE A 32 10.10 -2.64 -3.37
N MET A 33 11.36 -2.86 -3.66
CA MET A 33 12.22 -1.94 -4.41
C MET A 33 12.55 -2.50 -5.81
N GLY A 34 13.00 -1.65 -6.70
CA GLY A 34 13.41 -2.08 -8.05
C GLY A 34 13.33 -0.95 -9.06
N PRO A 35 13.92 -1.12 -10.25
CA PRO A 35 13.90 -0.11 -11.31
C PRO A 35 12.48 0.14 -11.81
N ASN A 36 12.31 1.24 -12.54
CA ASN A 36 11.03 1.54 -13.20
C ASN A 36 10.70 0.45 -14.22
N GLY A 37 9.42 0.06 -14.27
CA GLY A 37 8.97 -1.02 -15.16
C GLY A 37 9.29 -2.44 -14.69
N SER A 38 9.83 -2.62 -13.48
CA SER A 38 10.11 -3.97 -12.93
C SER A 38 8.88 -4.78 -12.54
N GLY A 39 7.70 -4.13 -12.36
CA GLY A 39 6.44 -4.77 -11.99
C GLY A 39 5.95 -4.44 -10.57
N LYS A 40 6.55 -3.48 -9.86
CA LYS A 40 6.18 -3.13 -8.48
C LYS A 40 4.70 -2.74 -8.34
N SER A 41 4.26 -1.73 -9.10
CA SER A 41 2.85 -1.30 -9.08
C SER A 41 1.91 -2.38 -9.65
N THR A 42 2.40 -3.23 -10.56
CA THR A 42 1.63 -4.39 -11.03
C THR A 42 1.36 -5.37 -9.89
N LEU A 43 2.34 -5.63 -9.03
CA LEU A 43 2.15 -6.47 -7.84
C LEU A 43 1.11 -5.85 -6.90
N ALA A 44 1.26 -4.56 -6.57
CA ALA A 44 0.33 -3.85 -5.70
C ALA A 44 -1.11 -3.89 -6.23
N ARG A 45 -1.29 -3.62 -7.53
CA ARG A 45 -2.61 -3.60 -8.19
C ARG A 45 -3.22 -5.00 -8.35
N ALA A 46 -2.42 -6.01 -8.63
CA ALA A 46 -2.90 -7.39 -8.69
C ALA A 46 -3.39 -7.87 -7.31
N LEU A 47 -2.67 -7.56 -6.23
CA LEU A 47 -3.07 -7.88 -4.87
C LEU A 47 -4.34 -7.12 -4.43
N SER A 48 -4.56 -5.90 -4.92
CA SER A 48 -5.79 -5.13 -4.66
C SER A 48 -6.98 -5.53 -5.54
N GLY A 49 -6.78 -6.38 -6.56
CA GLY A 49 -7.83 -6.84 -7.46
C GLY A 49 -8.16 -5.88 -8.60
N HIS A 50 -7.21 -5.04 -9.03
CA HIS A 50 -7.45 -4.08 -10.11
C HIS A 50 -7.75 -4.82 -11.43
N PRO A 51 -8.86 -4.52 -12.13
CA PRO A 51 -9.38 -5.33 -13.23
C PRO A 51 -8.50 -5.36 -14.49
N GLU A 52 -7.61 -4.37 -14.66
CA GLU A 52 -6.68 -4.35 -15.80
C GLU A 52 -5.51 -5.33 -15.65
N TYR A 53 -5.34 -5.94 -14.48
CA TYR A 53 -4.23 -6.83 -14.17
C TYR A 53 -4.73 -8.26 -14.00
N GLN A 54 -4.58 -9.06 -15.07
CA GLN A 54 -5.04 -10.44 -15.11
C GLN A 54 -4.01 -11.39 -14.47
N VAL A 55 -4.42 -12.08 -13.44
CA VAL A 55 -3.64 -13.20 -12.90
C VAL A 55 -3.77 -14.39 -13.84
N THR A 56 -2.62 -14.88 -14.34
CA THR A 56 -2.54 -15.99 -15.29
C THR A 56 -1.99 -17.27 -14.66
N GLY A 57 -1.53 -17.20 -13.42
CA GLY A 57 -1.01 -18.34 -12.68
C GLY A 57 -0.53 -17.98 -11.29
N GLY A 58 -0.34 -18.99 -10.46
CA GLY A 58 0.04 -18.86 -9.09
C GLY A 58 -1.13 -18.86 -8.11
N GLU A 59 -0.82 -18.74 -6.85
CA GLU A 59 -1.76 -18.74 -5.72
C GLU A 59 -1.49 -17.51 -4.84
N VAL A 60 -2.54 -16.88 -4.32
CA VAL A 60 -2.43 -15.81 -3.33
C VAL A 60 -3.42 -16.07 -2.20
N LEU A 61 -2.88 -16.37 -1.01
CA LEU A 61 -3.70 -16.57 0.19
C LEU A 61 -3.58 -15.36 1.11
N PHE A 62 -4.71 -14.85 1.55
CA PHE A 62 -4.81 -13.82 2.58
C PHE A 62 -5.62 -14.38 3.76
N GLU A 63 -5.01 -14.43 4.94
CA GLU A 63 -5.58 -15.07 6.13
C GLU A 63 -6.05 -16.52 5.85
N GLY A 64 -5.32 -17.25 4.99
CA GLY A 64 -5.63 -18.64 4.60
C GLY A 64 -6.76 -18.78 3.58
N ARG A 65 -7.31 -17.69 3.06
CA ARG A 65 -8.38 -17.69 2.03
C ARG A 65 -7.80 -17.24 0.70
N ASP A 66 -8.31 -17.80 -0.39
CA ASP A 66 -7.89 -17.40 -1.74
C ASP A 66 -8.28 -15.94 -2.02
N LEU A 67 -7.27 -15.07 -2.15
CA LEU A 67 -7.47 -13.65 -2.43
C LEU A 67 -7.91 -13.42 -3.88
N LEU A 68 -7.55 -14.33 -4.78
CA LEU A 68 -7.82 -14.16 -6.22
C LEU A 68 -9.29 -14.38 -6.56
N GLU A 69 -10.00 -15.16 -5.74
CA GLU A 69 -11.46 -15.38 -5.87
C GLU A 69 -12.30 -14.22 -5.32
N MET A 70 -11.68 -13.24 -4.63
CA MET A 70 -12.37 -12.10 -4.03
C MET A 70 -12.41 -10.93 -4.99
N ASP A 71 -13.58 -10.27 -5.12
CA ASP A 71 -13.71 -8.98 -5.78
C ASP A 71 -12.99 -7.86 -5.00
N PRO A 72 -12.61 -6.75 -5.63
CA PRO A 72 -11.86 -5.66 -4.97
C PRO A 72 -12.54 -5.12 -3.70
N ASP A 73 -13.86 -4.98 -3.71
CA ASP A 73 -14.64 -4.51 -2.57
C ASP A 73 -14.69 -5.55 -1.44
N GLU A 74 -14.66 -6.84 -1.77
CA GLU A 74 -14.56 -7.92 -0.80
C GLU A 74 -13.18 -7.93 -0.14
N ARG A 75 -12.10 -7.81 -0.93
CA ARG A 75 -10.73 -7.66 -0.41
C ARG A 75 -10.62 -6.48 0.57
N ALA A 76 -11.23 -5.35 0.22
CA ALA A 76 -11.24 -4.17 1.08
C ALA A 76 -11.99 -4.43 2.41
N ARG A 77 -13.14 -5.12 2.39
CA ARG A 77 -13.88 -5.50 3.60
C ARG A 77 -13.14 -6.51 4.47
N GLU A 78 -12.39 -7.42 3.86
CA GLU A 78 -11.52 -8.39 4.57
C GLU A 78 -10.31 -7.71 5.22
N GLY A 79 -9.96 -6.50 4.80
CA GLY A 79 -8.92 -5.69 5.40
C GLY A 79 -7.68 -5.48 4.55
N VAL A 80 -7.77 -5.64 3.23
CA VAL A 80 -6.72 -5.21 2.29
C VAL A 80 -6.99 -3.75 1.91
N PHE A 81 -5.99 -2.90 2.03
CA PHE A 81 -6.05 -1.49 1.66
C PHE A 81 -4.94 -1.16 0.69
N MET A 82 -5.22 -0.36 -0.31
CA MET A 82 -4.21 0.16 -1.24
C MET A 82 -4.19 1.68 -1.23
N ALA A 83 -3.03 2.26 -0.95
CA ALA A 83 -2.72 3.65 -1.22
C ALA A 83 -2.11 3.76 -2.62
N PHE A 84 -2.74 4.53 -3.49
CA PHE A 84 -2.38 4.63 -4.89
C PHE A 84 -1.24 5.63 -5.12
N GLN A 85 -0.41 5.39 -6.14
CA GLN A 85 0.58 6.37 -6.59
C GLN A 85 -0.08 7.72 -6.91
N TYR A 86 -1.22 7.70 -7.59
CA TYR A 86 -2.05 8.86 -7.87
C TYR A 86 -3.46 8.63 -7.29
N PRO A 87 -3.78 9.20 -6.11
CA PRO A 87 -5.10 9.04 -5.51
C PRO A 87 -6.23 9.55 -6.40
N VAL A 88 -7.26 8.73 -6.56
CA VAL A 88 -8.39 9.00 -7.46
C VAL A 88 -9.25 10.16 -6.92
N GLU A 89 -9.73 11.02 -7.82
CA GLU A 89 -10.73 12.03 -7.53
C GLU A 89 -12.13 11.48 -7.80
N ILE A 90 -13.06 11.68 -6.86
CA ILE A 90 -14.45 11.30 -7.03
C ILE A 90 -15.31 12.57 -6.90
N ALA A 91 -15.50 13.23 -8.03
CA ALA A 91 -16.26 14.48 -8.10
C ALA A 91 -17.71 14.28 -7.61
N GLY A 92 -18.21 15.22 -6.83
CA GLY A 92 -19.57 15.18 -6.29
C GLY A 92 -19.81 14.21 -5.13
N VAL A 93 -18.84 13.39 -4.76
CA VAL A 93 -18.94 12.47 -3.61
C VAL A 93 -18.23 13.09 -2.40
N ASN A 94 -19.00 13.52 -1.40
CA ASN A 94 -18.46 14.11 -0.19
C ASN A 94 -17.57 13.13 0.57
N ASN A 95 -16.38 13.59 0.98
CA ASN A 95 -15.34 12.75 1.59
C ASN A 95 -15.81 12.11 2.91
N ALA A 96 -16.51 12.84 3.79
CA ALA A 96 -17.02 12.27 5.05
C ALA A 96 -18.09 11.19 4.79
N TYR A 97 -18.99 11.40 3.82
CA TYR A 97 -19.97 10.37 3.44
C TYR A 97 -19.31 9.12 2.87
N PHE A 98 -18.34 9.29 1.99
CA PHE A 98 -17.56 8.17 1.43
C PHE A 98 -16.89 7.35 2.53
N LEU A 99 -16.20 8.02 3.46
CA LEU A 99 -15.51 7.36 4.57
C LEU A 99 -16.47 6.62 5.51
N LYS A 100 -17.61 7.23 5.85
CA LYS A 100 -18.63 6.58 6.67
C LYS A 100 -19.20 5.35 5.99
N ALA A 101 -19.51 5.44 4.70
CA ALA A 101 -20.05 4.32 3.94
C ALA A 101 -19.05 3.15 3.87
N ALA A 102 -17.77 3.45 3.57
CA ALA A 102 -16.72 2.44 3.51
C ALA A 102 -16.50 1.75 4.87
N LEU A 103 -16.45 2.54 5.95
CA LEU A 103 -16.27 2.00 7.30
C LEU A 103 -17.46 1.15 7.74
N ASN A 104 -18.68 1.59 7.49
CA ASN A 104 -19.89 0.83 7.84
C ASN A 104 -20.03 -0.44 7.00
N ALA A 105 -19.63 -0.42 5.72
CA ALA A 105 -19.58 -1.62 4.90
C ALA A 105 -18.63 -2.68 5.47
N LYS A 106 -17.44 -2.25 5.93
CA LYS A 106 -16.48 -3.12 6.62
C LYS A 106 -17.05 -3.66 7.93
N ARG A 107 -17.61 -2.79 8.78
CA ARG A 107 -18.20 -3.18 10.08
C ARG A 107 -19.31 -4.19 9.90
N LYS A 108 -20.21 -3.97 8.95
CA LYS A 108 -21.30 -4.89 8.61
C LYS A 108 -20.77 -6.25 8.15
N HIS A 109 -19.73 -6.27 7.33
CA HIS A 109 -19.07 -7.51 6.90
C HIS A 109 -18.49 -8.30 8.09
N LEU A 110 -17.95 -7.60 9.08
CA LEU A 110 -17.41 -8.19 10.32
C LEU A 110 -18.49 -8.49 11.38
N GLY A 111 -19.78 -8.34 11.07
CA GLY A 111 -20.87 -8.56 12.01
C GLY A 111 -20.95 -7.52 13.14
N GLN A 112 -20.32 -6.36 12.97
CA GLN A 112 -20.34 -5.25 13.91
C GLN A 112 -21.48 -4.28 13.59
N PRO A 113 -22.06 -3.58 14.58
CA PRO A 113 -23.06 -2.55 14.34
C PRO A 113 -22.49 -1.39 13.53
N GLU A 114 -23.30 -0.82 12.66
CA GLU A 114 -22.94 0.41 11.92
C GLU A 114 -22.82 1.59 12.90
N LEU A 115 -21.83 2.46 12.63
CA LEU A 115 -21.70 3.71 13.37
C LEU A 115 -22.80 4.69 12.97
N ASP A 116 -23.40 5.33 13.96
CA ASP A 116 -24.28 6.46 13.71
C ASP A 116 -23.50 7.72 13.31
N ALA A 117 -24.16 8.85 13.17
CA ALA A 117 -23.51 10.09 12.74
C ALA A 117 -22.61 10.68 13.83
N MET A 118 -22.99 10.53 15.10
CA MET A 118 -22.26 11.09 16.24
C MET A 118 -20.99 10.28 16.52
N GLU A 119 -21.10 8.95 16.63
CA GLU A 119 -19.99 8.03 16.79
C GLU A 119 -18.94 8.19 15.67
N PHE A 120 -19.42 8.34 14.42
CA PHE A 120 -18.53 8.56 13.29
C PHE A 120 -17.80 9.91 13.38
N MET A 121 -18.47 10.98 13.81
CA MET A 121 -17.84 12.30 13.98
C MET A 121 -16.82 12.31 15.13
N GLU A 122 -17.05 11.59 16.20
CA GLU A 122 -16.08 11.40 17.27
C GLU A 122 -14.83 10.69 16.77
N LEU A 123 -14.98 9.59 16.03
CA LEU A 123 -13.89 8.84 15.44
C LEU A 123 -13.08 9.68 14.44
N ILE A 124 -13.74 10.41 13.54
CA ILE A 124 -13.07 11.33 12.61
C ILE A 124 -12.26 12.38 13.39
N THR A 125 -12.82 12.94 14.43
CA THR A 125 -12.16 13.99 15.22
C THR A 125 -10.89 13.44 15.89
N GLU A 126 -10.95 12.25 16.43
CA GLU A 126 -9.78 11.55 17.01
C GLU A 126 -8.69 11.31 15.95
N LYS A 127 -9.05 10.66 14.84
CA LYS A 127 -8.09 10.29 13.80
C LYS A 127 -7.53 11.54 13.06
N SER A 128 -8.32 12.61 12.91
CA SER A 128 -7.87 13.85 12.30
C SER A 128 -6.74 14.52 13.09
N LYS A 129 -6.80 14.46 14.42
CA LYS A 129 -5.73 15.00 15.28
C LYS A 129 -4.41 14.25 15.10
N LEU A 130 -4.47 12.93 14.89
CA LEU A 130 -3.28 12.10 14.69
C LEU A 130 -2.51 12.47 13.43
N LEU A 131 -3.21 12.90 12.38
CA LEU A 131 -2.67 13.09 11.02
C LEU A 131 -2.65 14.55 10.58
N ASP A 132 -2.95 15.48 11.49
CA ASP A 132 -3.07 16.92 11.19
C ASP A 132 -3.97 17.19 9.97
N ILE A 133 -5.14 16.53 9.94
CA ILE A 133 -6.10 16.67 8.86
C ILE A 133 -6.96 17.90 9.08
N ASN A 134 -6.98 18.78 8.08
CA ASN A 134 -7.90 19.91 8.05
C ASN A 134 -9.34 19.40 7.86
N GLN A 135 -10.21 19.67 8.83
CA GLN A 135 -11.62 19.25 8.76
C GLN A 135 -12.37 19.80 7.53
N ALA A 136 -11.92 20.92 6.95
CA ALA A 136 -12.48 21.43 5.69
C ALA A 136 -12.33 20.43 4.52
N MET A 137 -11.31 19.55 4.54
CA MET A 137 -11.14 18.51 3.53
C MET A 137 -12.27 17.47 3.57
N LEU A 138 -12.86 17.23 4.74
CA LEU A 138 -13.94 16.25 4.92
C LEU A 138 -15.26 16.73 4.32
N GLN A 139 -15.44 18.04 4.14
CA GLN A 139 -16.64 18.65 3.57
C GLN A 139 -16.58 18.74 2.03
N ARG A 140 -15.42 18.50 1.44
CA ARG A 140 -15.21 18.54 -0.01
C ARG A 140 -15.43 17.16 -0.64
N SER A 141 -15.55 17.12 -1.95
CA SER A 141 -15.53 15.85 -2.70
C SER A 141 -14.19 15.14 -2.54
N VAL A 142 -14.20 13.81 -2.60
CA VAL A 142 -13.01 12.98 -2.42
C VAL A 142 -11.91 13.42 -3.40
N ASN A 143 -10.83 13.96 -2.85
CA ASN A 143 -9.62 14.42 -3.55
C ASN A 143 -9.83 15.50 -4.62
N GLU A 144 -11.05 15.99 -4.86
CA GLU A 144 -11.33 17.00 -5.89
C GLU A 144 -10.69 18.35 -5.54
N GLY A 145 -9.77 18.79 -6.42
CA GLY A 145 -9.02 20.01 -6.25
C GLY A 145 -8.06 20.00 -5.03
N PHE A 146 -7.71 18.85 -4.50
CA PHE A 146 -6.66 18.72 -3.49
C PHE A 146 -5.29 18.83 -4.13
N SER A 147 -4.33 19.44 -3.43
CA SER A 147 -2.92 19.34 -3.77
C SER A 147 -2.42 17.89 -3.66
N GLY A 148 -1.28 17.56 -4.28
CA GLY A 148 -0.70 16.23 -4.17
C GLY A 148 -0.49 15.78 -2.72
N GLY A 149 0.02 16.67 -1.87
CA GLY A 149 0.22 16.39 -0.44
C GLY A 149 -1.10 16.21 0.32
N GLU A 150 -2.16 16.97 0.00
CA GLU A 150 -3.48 16.78 0.59
C GLU A 150 -4.11 15.45 0.18
N LYS A 151 -3.96 15.04 -1.10
CA LYS A 151 -4.44 13.74 -1.57
C LYS A 151 -3.79 12.59 -0.81
N LYS A 152 -2.46 12.63 -0.64
CA LYS A 152 -1.73 11.60 0.11
C LYS A 152 -2.12 11.58 1.59
N ARG A 153 -2.25 12.74 2.23
CA ARG A 153 -2.75 12.81 3.61
C ARG A 153 -4.15 12.25 3.75
N ASN A 154 -5.04 12.56 2.80
CA ASN A 154 -6.40 12.01 2.80
C ASN A 154 -6.40 10.49 2.66
N GLU A 155 -5.50 9.93 1.85
CA GLU A 155 -5.35 8.49 1.67
C GLU A 155 -4.87 7.79 2.94
N ILE A 156 -3.86 8.36 3.63
CA ILE A 156 -3.41 7.86 4.94
C ILE A 156 -4.50 8.02 6.01
N PHE A 157 -5.32 9.06 5.92
CA PHE A 157 -6.47 9.24 6.80
C PHE A 157 -7.55 8.16 6.56
N GLN A 158 -7.83 7.81 5.29
CA GLN A 158 -8.69 6.68 4.95
C GLN A 158 -8.15 5.38 5.58
N MET A 159 -6.84 5.14 5.45
CA MET A 159 -6.18 3.98 6.05
C MET A 159 -6.33 3.96 7.58
N ALA A 160 -6.14 5.10 8.24
CA ALA A 160 -6.29 5.22 9.70
C ALA A 160 -7.71 4.99 10.20
N LEU A 161 -8.73 5.35 9.41
CA LEU A 161 -10.13 5.07 9.72
C LEU A 161 -10.52 3.63 9.46
N LEU A 162 -10.07 3.07 8.34
CA LEU A 162 -10.42 1.72 7.93
C LEU A 162 -9.63 0.65 8.68
N GLU A 163 -8.51 0.99 9.27
CA GLU A 163 -7.66 0.08 10.06
C GLU A 163 -7.46 -1.28 9.36
N PRO A 164 -6.81 -1.31 8.18
CA PRO A 164 -6.64 -2.54 7.43
C PRO A 164 -5.71 -3.52 8.14
N LYS A 165 -5.85 -4.82 7.85
CA LYS A 165 -4.89 -5.85 8.24
C LYS A 165 -3.63 -5.76 7.38
N LEU A 166 -3.79 -5.55 6.07
CA LEU A 166 -2.71 -5.40 5.11
C LEU A 166 -2.85 -4.06 4.38
N ALA A 167 -1.86 -3.18 4.56
CA ALA A 167 -1.74 -1.94 3.82
C ALA A 167 -0.71 -2.09 2.69
N ILE A 168 -1.09 -1.78 1.46
CA ILE A 168 -0.21 -1.75 0.29
C ILE A 168 -0.04 -0.29 -0.10
N LEU A 169 1.19 0.24 0.01
CA LEU A 169 1.52 1.64 -0.24
C LEU A 169 2.31 1.74 -1.54
N ASP A 170 1.66 2.14 -2.64
CA ASP A 170 2.30 2.22 -3.96
C ASP A 170 2.85 3.64 -4.21
N GLU A 171 4.18 3.78 -4.10
CA GLU A 171 4.92 5.03 -4.32
C GLU A 171 4.27 6.26 -3.63
N THR A 172 3.89 6.09 -2.36
CA THR A 172 3.19 7.13 -1.58
C THR A 172 4.04 8.36 -1.31
N ASP A 173 5.34 8.29 -1.54
CA ASP A 173 6.33 9.36 -1.43
C ASP A 173 6.47 10.21 -2.70
N SER A 174 5.89 9.76 -3.82
CA SER A 174 6.00 10.45 -5.10
C SER A 174 5.39 11.87 -5.06
N GLY A 175 6.19 12.87 -5.40
CA GLY A 175 5.75 14.28 -5.45
C GLY A 175 5.54 14.94 -4.09
N LEU A 176 5.93 14.31 -2.98
CA LEU A 176 5.87 14.92 -1.66
C LEU A 176 7.13 15.72 -1.32
N ASP A 177 6.94 16.88 -0.68
CA ASP A 177 8.01 17.55 0.02
C ASP A 177 8.37 16.82 1.33
N ILE A 178 9.42 17.30 2.02
CA ILE A 178 9.94 16.64 3.22
C ILE A 178 8.91 16.59 4.35
N ASP A 179 8.12 17.64 4.50
CA ASP A 179 7.18 17.75 5.62
C ASP A 179 5.94 16.87 5.38
N ALA A 180 5.41 16.85 4.15
CA ALA A 180 4.35 15.95 3.76
C ALA A 180 4.78 14.47 3.88
N LEU A 181 6.02 14.15 3.49
CA LEU A 181 6.58 12.80 3.64
C LEU A 181 6.64 12.36 5.10
N LYS A 182 7.06 13.25 6.01
CA LYS A 182 7.06 12.96 7.46
C LYS A 182 5.67 12.70 8.00
N ILE A 183 4.68 13.52 7.63
CA ILE A 183 3.29 13.35 8.07
C ILE A 183 2.74 11.99 7.61
N VAL A 184 2.91 11.66 6.33
CA VAL A 184 2.50 10.37 5.76
C VAL A 184 3.19 9.21 6.48
N SER A 185 4.50 9.28 6.67
CA SER A 185 5.27 8.23 7.34
C SER A 185 4.88 8.06 8.81
N ASN A 186 4.67 9.16 9.52
CA ASN A 186 4.19 9.12 10.90
C ASN A 186 2.81 8.46 10.99
N GLY A 187 1.92 8.77 10.04
CA GLY A 187 0.60 8.13 9.95
C GLY A 187 0.70 6.62 9.74
N VAL A 188 1.56 6.17 8.85
CA VAL A 188 1.82 4.74 8.63
C VAL A 188 2.39 4.08 9.89
N ASN A 189 3.39 4.69 10.51
CA ASN A 189 4.03 4.16 11.72
C ASN A 189 3.07 4.10 12.92
N ALA A 190 2.18 5.08 13.07
CA ALA A 190 1.17 5.09 14.13
C ALA A 190 0.15 3.94 14.02
N MET A 191 0.03 3.35 12.84
CA MET A 191 -0.88 2.21 12.59
C MET A 191 -0.19 0.86 12.65
N ARG A 192 1.12 0.80 12.89
CA ARG A 192 1.83 -0.47 13.10
C ARG A 192 1.29 -1.18 14.34
N SER A 193 1.01 -2.46 14.21
CA SER A 193 0.61 -3.34 15.30
C SER A 193 1.01 -4.78 15.00
N PRO A 194 1.07 -5.67 15.99
CA PRO A 194 1.37 -7.09 15.77
C PRO A 194 0.38 -7.81 14.86
N GLU A 195 -0.82 -7.27 14.67
CA GLU A 195 -1.89 -7.86 13.86
C GLU A 195 -1.96 -7.28 12.45
N ARG A 196 -1.17 -6.26 12.14
CA ARG A 196 -1.20 -5.55 10.85
C ARG A 196 0.11 -5.68 10.13
N ALA A 197 0.05 -5.73 8.81
CA ALA A 197 1.24 -5.74 7.97
C ALA A 197 1.18 -4.63 6.92
N ALA A 198 2.35 -4.27 6.38
CA ALA A 198 2.43 -3.31 5.30
C ALA A 198 3.40 -3.78 4.20
N ILE A 199 3.02 -3.55 2.95
CA ILE A 199 3.88 -3.64 1.77
C ILE A 199 4.11 -2.21 1.27
N VAL A 200 5.36 -1.75 1.31
CA VAL A 200 5.75 -0.41 0.87
C VAL A 200 6.47 -0.54 -0.47
N VAL A 201 5.82 -0.11 -1.53
CA VAL A 201 6.44 -0.04 -2.87
C VAL A 201 7.07 1.32 -3.03
N THR A 202 8.38 1.36 -3.23
CA THR A 202 9.11 2.60 -3.50
C THR A 202 10.40 2.31 -4.27
N HIS A 203 10.89 3.30 -4.96
CA HIS A 203 12.23 3.30 -5.55
C HIS A 203 13.18 4.24 -4.81
N TYR A 204 12.70 4.93 -3.77
CA TYR A 204 13.47 5.85 -2.96
C TYR A 204 13.72 5.30 -1.55
N GLN A 205 14.97 5.22 -1.15
CA GLN A 205 15.32 4.87 0.21
C GLN A 205 14.78 5.86 1.24
N ARG A 206 14.68 7.14 0.88
CA ARG A 206 14.24 8.20 1.79
C ARG A 206 12.92 7.91 2.51
N LEU A 207 11.95 7.25 1.85
CA LEU A 207 10.73 6.80 2.52
C LEU A 207 11.05 5.75 3.58
N LEU A 208 11.98 4.83 3.29
CA LEU A 208 12.38 3.74 4.19
C LEU A 208 13.22 4.19 5.38
N ASP A 209 13.75 5.42 5.37
CA ASP A 209 14.38 6.02 6.55
C ASP A 209 13.33 6.39 7.62
N TYR A 210 12.10 6.68 7.20
CA TYR A 210 10.98 6.99 8.08
C TYR A 210 10.10 5.77 8.37
N ILE A 211 9.82 4.93 7.36
CA ILE A 211 9.05 3.68 7.49
C ILE A 211 10.05 2.53 7.40
N VAL A 212 10.77 2.27 8.49
CA VAL A 212 11.83 1.25 8.50
C VAL A 212 11.22 -0.13 8.25
N PRO A 213 11.59 -0.83 7.15
CA PRO A 213 11.06 -2.15 6.85
C PRO A 213 11.80 -3.24 7.64
N ASP A 214 11.10 -4.34 7.89
CA ASP A 214 11.67 -5.57 8.43
C ASP A 214 12.37 -6.36 7.32
N PHE A 215 11.79 -6.35 6.10
CA PHE A 215 12.33 -7.01 4.91
C PHE A 215 12.32 -6.09 3.70
N VAL A 216 13.33 -6.24 2.85
CA VAL A 216 13.46 -5.54 1.58
C VAL A 216 13.57 -6.58 0.47
N HIS A 217 12.75 -6.45 -0.57
CA HIS A 217 12.74 -7.32 -1.74
C HIS A 217 13.04 -6.49 -2.98
N VAL A 218 13.95 -6.97 -3.80
CA VAL A 218 14.30 -6.33 -5.07
C VAL A 218 13.56 -7.03 -6.19
N LEU A 219 12.66 -6.29 -6.83
CA LEU A 219 11.92 -6.74 -8.01
C LEU A 219 12.61 -6.25 -9.27
N SER A 220 13.02 -7.17 -10.13
CA SER A 220 13.57 -6.88 -11.46
C SER A 220 12.98 -7.82 -12.51
N ALA A 221 12.65 -7.25 -13.66
CA ALA A 221 12.09 -7.98 -14.83
C ALA A 221 10.94 -8.93 -14.48
N GLY A 222 10.09 -8.58 -13.51
CA GLY A 222 8.93 -9.34 -13.08
C GLY A 222 9.22 -10.48 -12.09
N ARG A 223 10.39 -10.50 -11.44
CA ARG A 223 10.79 -11.50 -10.44
C ARG A 223 11.41 -10.84 -9.21
N ILE A 224 11.22 -11.42 -8.03
CA ILE A 224 12.04 -11.07 -6.86
C ILE A 224 13.40 -11.74 -7.04
N VAL A 225 14.42 -10.91 -7.22
CA VAL A 225 15.79 -11.38 -7.51
C VAL A 225 16.71 -11.37 -6.30
N LYS A 226 16.35 -10.59 -5.27
CA LYS A 226 17.07 -10.55 -3.99
C LYS A 226 16.12 -10.14 -2.86
N SER A 227 16.34 -10.73 -1.69
CA SER A 227 15.66 -10.33 -0.45
C SER A 227 16.67 -10.18 0.67
N GLY A 228 16.42 -9.27 1.60
CA GLY A 228 17.30 -9.01 2.74
C GLY A 228 16.62 -8.11 3.78
N GLY A 229 17.37 -7.69 4.78
CA GLY A 229 16.93 -6.70 5.77
C GLY A 229 17.03 -5.26 5.24
N LYS A 230 16.84 -4.30 6.14
CA LYS A 230 16.92 -2.86 5.83
C LYS A 230 18.25 -2.43 5.19
N GLU A 231 19.35 -3.14 5.47
CA GLU A 231 20.67 -2.86 4.94
C GLU A 231 20.70 -2.99 3.40
N LEU A 232 19.84 -3.84 2.84
CA LEU A 232 19.72 -3.98 1.39
C LEU A 232 19.24 -2.70 0.71
N ALA A 233 18.34 -1.94 1.35
CA ALA A 233 17.90 -0.64 0.82
C ALA A 233 19.06 0.36 0.75
N LEU A 234 19.91 0.41 1.80
CA LEU A 234 21.12 1.25 1.83
C LEU A 234 22.14 0.86 0.74
N GLU A 235 22.25 -0.43 0.50
CA GLU A 235 23.15 -0.97 -0.54
C GLU A 235 22.66 -0.57 -1.94
N LEU A 236 21.34 -0.66 -2.18
CA LEU A 236 20.71 -0.26 -3.44
C LEU A 236 20.87 1.23 -3.73
N GLU A 237 20.74 2.08 -2.73
CA GLU A 237 20.95 3.53 -2.92
C GLU A 237 22.40 3.84 -3.32
N LYS A 238 23.37 3.19 -2.68
CA LYS A 238 24.79 3.43 -2.96
C LYS A 238 25.26 2.87 -4.31
N LYS A 239 24.75 1.71 -4.71
CA LYS A 239 25.28 0.92 -5.84
C LYS A 239 24.31 0.87 -7.04
N GLY A 240 23.08 1.35 -6.88
CA GLY A 240 22.02 1.18 -7.89
C GLY A 240 21.56 -0.26 -8.01
N TYR A 241 20.87 -0.61 -9.08
CA TYR A 241 20.32 -1.94 -9.34
C TYR A 241 21.20 -2.82 -10.27
N GLY A 242 22.14 -2.24 -11.01
CA GLY A 242 22.88 -2.92 -12.07
C GLY A 242 23.66 -4.14 -11.63
N TRP A 243 24.21 -4.15 -10.42
CA TRP A 243 24.98 -5.28 -9.88
C TRP A 243 24.10 -6.51 -9.56
N ILE A 244 22.82 -6.30 -9.28
CA ILE A 244 21.88 -7.39 -9.03
C ILE A 244 21.49 -8.07 -10.37
N GLU A 245 21.29 -7.28 -11.43
CA GLU A 245 20.88 -7.77 -12.74
C GLU A 245 21.99 -8.57 -13.43
N THR A 246 23.25 -8.22 -13.20
CA THR A 246 24.40 -8.89 -13.82
C THR A 246 24.91 -10.09 -13.05
N GLY A 247 24.44 -10.33 -11.82
CA GLY A 247 24.98 -11.35 -10.92
C GLY A 247 26.43 -11.11 -10.51
N ALA A 248 27.00 -9.95 -10.86
CA ALA A 248 28.37 -9.57 -10.54
C ALA A 248 28.41 -9.07 -9.08
N GLU A 249 29.37 -9.58 -8.30
CA GLU A 249 29.72 -8.93 -7.03
C GLU A 249 30.13 -7.48 -7.32
N PRO A 250 29.71 -6.51 -6.47
CA PRO A 250 30.05 -5.13 -6.69
C PRO A 250 31.56 -4.94 -6.71
N VAL A 251 32.08 -4.41 -7.80
CA VAL A 251 33.48 -4.00 -7.87
C VAL A 251 33.67 -2.91 -6.81
N GLY A 252 34.48 -3.21 -5.79
CA GLY A 252 34.75 -2.35 -4.67
C GLY A 252 35.22 -0.96 -5.11
N ALA A 253 34.66 0.05 -4.47
CA ALA A 253 35.19 1.41 -4.49
C ALA A 253 36.09 1.62 -3.27
#